data_0f3ab54775e281ab62662472f560c7f4
#
_entry.id   0f3ab54775e281ab62662472f560c7f4
#
_cell.length_a   1.000
_cell.length_b   1.000
_cell.length_c   1.000
_cell.angle_alpha   90.00
_cell.angle_beta   90.00
_cell.angle_gamma   90.00
#
_symmetry.space_group_name_H-M   'P 1'
#
loop_
_entity.id
_entity.type
_entity.pdbx_description
1 polymer ?
#
loop_
_entity_poly.entity_id
_entity_poly.type
_entity_poly.pdbx_seq_one_letter_code
_entity_poly.pdbx_strand_id
1 'polypeptide(L)'
;MSRWAVDLAETAEINGCLQNIRIRTRSLSYPVLLFLHGGPGVTDRHLVLKSCEPLTDCCTLVCWDQRGCGKSCTPASLEEDFCIDTFIEDARQVVEYLCRRLGKQKIYIVGHSWGSILGVLLAQKHPEHIAAYVGMGQFCEGVENELLSYEFVLAEAERLGDRRAVRKLRAIGAPVEGRYKSKKDMRVQRDYLTRYGGGCWKKREGIVKSILLPLVKTPEYRLMVKGVLHSQECMVDEIVELDFFRSVPELTVPVVLTEGRHDQNTPASIAERWFKALKAPEKRWIWFEDSAHSPIHEEPERWCRELRAALNF
;
A
#
# COMPACT_ATOMS: atom_id res chain seq x y z
N MET A 1 -9.50 -8.20 -32.73
CA MET A 1 -10.06 -8.82 -31.49
C MET A 1 -9.41 -8.13 -30.28
N SER A 2 -10.15 -7.89 -29.21
CA SER A 2 -9.57 -7.37 -27.95
C SER A 2 -8.51 -8.33 -27.45
N ARG A 3 -7.34 -7.81 -27.03
CA ARG A 3 -6.29 -8.62 -26.39
C ARG A 3 -6.68 -9.08 -24.97
N TRP A 4 -7.81 -8.60 -24.44
CA TRP A 4 -8.31 -8.88 -23.11
C TRP A 4 -9.55 -9.77 -23.20
N ALA A 5 -9.60 -10.82 -22.38
CA ALA A 5 -10.82 -11.55 -22.13
C ALA A 5 -11.80 -10.72 -21.27
N VAL A 6 -11.22 -9.95 -20.31
CA VAL A 6 -11.95 -8.97 -19.50
C VAL A 6 -11.05 -7.75 -19.27
N ASP A 7 -11.59 -6.55 -19.50
CA ASP A 7 -10.97 -5.28 -19.11
C ASP A 7 -12.10 -4.29 -18.76
N LEU A 8 -12.59 -4.36 -17.53
CA LEU A 8 -13.74 -3.59 -17.08
C LEU A 8 -13.54 -3.00 -15.68
N ALA A 9 -14.26 -1.92 -15.41
CA ALA A 9 -14.47 -1.39 -14.08
C ALA A 9 -15.94 -1.62 -13.72
N GLU A 10 -16.17 -2.22 -12.57
CA GLU A 10 -17.50 -2.46 -12.04
C GLU A 10 -17.64 -1.87 -10.64
N THR A 11 -18.86 -1.57 -10.26
CA THR A 11 -19.18 -1.09 -8.90
C THR A 11 -19.96 -2.20 -8.21
N ALA A 12 -19.50 -2.59 -7.03
CA ALA A 12 -20.14 -3.59 -6.19
C ALA A 12 -20.54 -2.98 -4.85
N GLU A 13 -21.63 -3.47 -4.27
CA GLU A 13 -21.98 -3.16 -2.91
C GLU A 13 -21.14 -4.02 -1.97
N ILE A 14 -20.28 -3.38 -1.19
CA ILE A 14 -19.34 -3.97 -0.26
C ILE A 14 -19.56 -3.34 1.10
N ASN A 15 -19.95 -4.13 2.08
CA ASN A 15 -20.17 -3.69 3.46
C ASN A 15 -20.99 -2.39 3.53
N GLY A 16 -22.14 -2.38 2.83
CA GLY A 16 -23.09 -1.26 2.79
C GLY A 16 -22.61 -0.02 1.99
N CYS A 17 -21.48 -0.09 1.27
CA CYS A 17 -20.95 1.00 0.49
C CYS A 17 -20.69 0.56 -0.96
N LEU A 18 -21.01 1.43 -1.92
CA LEU A 18 -20.69 1.17 -3.34
C LEU A 18 -19.20 1.41 -3.58
N GLN A 19 -18.49 0.36 -3.96
CA GLN A 19 -17.05 0.40 -4.17
C GLN A 19 -16.67 -0.04 -5.57
N ASN A 20 -15.65 0.60 -6.14
CA ASN A 20 -15.22 0.39 -7.51
C ASN A 20 -14.08 -0.62 -7.59
N ILE A 21 -14.24 -1.61 -8.47
CA ILE A 21 -13.28 -2.68 -8.70
C ILE A 21 -12.91 -2.69 -10.18
N ARG A 22 -11.62 -2.67 -10.48
CA ARG A 22 -11.09 -2.79 -11.84
C ARG A 22 -10.51 -4.17 -12.04
N ILE A 23 -11.00 -4.90 -13.05
CA ILE A 23 -10.57 -6.25 -13.39
C ILE A 23 -9.95 -6.23 -14.79
N ARG A 24 -8.75 -6.80 -14.93
CA ARG A 24 -8.07 -6.96 -16.21
C ARG A 24 -7.44 -8.34 -16.31
N THR A 25 -7.80 -9.11 -17.36
CA THR A 25 -7.24 -10.44 -17.62
C THR A 25 -7.27 -10.81 -19.09
N ARG A 26 -6.33 -11.66 -19.50
CA ARG A 26 -6.34 -12.32 -20.83
C ARG A 26 -7.04 -13.67 -20.79
N SER A 27 -7.21 -14.27 -19.61
CA SER A 27 -7.92 -15.54 -19.43
C SER A 27 -8.59 -15.62 -18.05
N LEU A 28 -9.85 -16.06 -18.01
CA LEU A 28 -10.57 -16.31 -16.76
C LEU A 28 -10.02 -17.52 -15.98
N SER A 29 -9.22 -18.39 -16.63
CA SER A 29 -8.56 -19.50 -15.94
C SER A 29 -7.40 -19.06 -15.05
N TYR A 30 -6.83 -17.86 -15.29
CA TYR A 30 -5.69 -17.36 -14.54
C TYR A 30 -6.00 -17.14 -13.06
N PRO A 31 -5.00 -17.30 -12.16
CA PRO A 31 -5.11 -16.91 -10.77
C PRO A 31 -5.40 -15.41 -10.65
N VAL A 32 -6.07 -15.03 -9.56
CA VAL A 32 -6.45 -13.64 -9.29
C VAL A 32 -5.46 -13.01 -8.34
N LEU A 33 -4.98 -11.81 -8.68
CA LEU A 33 -4.08 -10.99 -7.89
C LEU A 33 -4.78 -9.67 -7.55
N LEU A 34 -5.20 -9.52 -6.29
CA LEU A 34 -5.86 -8.32 -5.76
C LEU A 34 -4.83 -7.36 -5.17
N PHE A 35 -4.83 -6.12 -5.64
CA PHE A 35 -4.01 -5.04 -5.10
C PHE A 35 -4.78 -4.21 -4.08
N LEU A 36 -4.23 -4.13 -2.87
CA LEU A 36 -4.64 -3.25 -1.78
C LEU A 36 -3.71 -2.04 -1.78
N HIS A 37 -4.22 -0.90 -2.26
CA HIS A 37 -3.41 0.31 -2.43
C HIS A 37 -3.01 0.96 -1.11
N GLY A 38 -2.01 1.82 -1.16
CA GLY A 38 -1.48 2.57 -0.03
C GLY A 38 -2.30 3.81 0.35
N GLY A 39 -1.76 4.63 1.19
CA GLY A 39 -2.35 5.87 1.69
C GLY A 39 -2.37 5.92 3.22
N PRO A 40 -3.54 5.77 3.88
CA PRO A 40 -4.88 5.46 3.36
C PRO A 40 -5.42 6.49 2.36
N GLY A 41 -6.31 6.03 1.47
CA GLY A 41 -7.05 6.89 0.56
C GLY A 41 -6.35 7.24 -0.77
N VAL A 42 -5.15 6.72 -1.07
CA VAL A 42 -4.41 7.04 -2.30
C VAL A 42 -4.48 5.91 -3.31
N THR A 43 -5.41 5.99 -4.27
CA THR A 43 -5.47 5.02 -5.36
C THR A 43 -4.32 5.21 -6.36
N ASP A 44 -3.58 4.15 -6.61
CA ASP A 44 -2.51 4.07 -7.61
C ASP A 44 -2.87 3.15 -8.80
N ARG A 45 -4.15 2.78 -8.92
CA ARG A 45 -4.69 1.85 -9.91
C ARG A 45 -4.11 2.02 -11.32
N HIS A 46 -3.95 3.26 -11.80
CA HIS A 46 -3.41 3.52 -13.13
C HIS A 46 -1.95 3.10 -13.25
N LEU A 47 -1.17 3.31 -12.19
CA LEU A 47 0.23 2.92 -12.16
C LEU A 47 0.37 1.41 -12.04
N VAL A 48 -0.41 0.78 -11.17
CA VAL A 48 -0.43 -0.69 -11.02
C VAL A 48 -0.76 -1.35 -12.34
N LEU A 49 -1.83 -0.95 -13.02
CA LEU A 49 -2.21 -1.53 -14.31
C LEU A 49 -1.18 -1.31 -15.42
N LYS A 50 -0.39 -0.24 -15.35
CA LYS A 50 0.71 0.04 -16.27
C LYS A 50 1.97 -0.77 -15.91
N SER A 51 2.37 -0.72 -14.64
CA SER A 51 3.59 -1.39 -14.16
C SER A 51 3.47 -2.91 -14.21
N CYS A 52 2.27 -3.44 -13.94
CA CYS A 52 1.98 -4.88 -13.89
C CYS A 52 1.39 -5.44 -15.19
N GLU A 53 1.39 -4.69 -16.28
CA GLU A 53 0.90 -5.21 -17.56
C GLU A 53 1.51 -6.57 -17.94
N PRO A 54 2.84 -6.84 -17.75
CA PRO A 54 3.44 -8.14 -18.03
C PRO A 54 2.82 -9.31 -17.24
N LEU A 55 2.29 -9.06 -16.04
CA LEU A 55 1.64 -10.12 -15.24
C LEU A 55 0.29 -10.56 -15.81
N THR A 56 -0.33 -9.77 -16.70
CA THR A 56 -1.59 -10.17 -17.35
C THR A 56 -1.46 -11.37 -18.27
N ASP A 57 -0.23 -11.81 -18.55
CA ASP A 57 0.04 -13.04 -19.31
C ASP A 57 -0.11 -14.30 -18.44
N CYS A 58 -0.18 -14.17 -17.13
CA CYS A 58 -0.24 -15.29 -16.21
C CYS A 58 -1.23 -15.10 -15.05
N CYS A 59 -1.72 -13.89 -14.78
CA CYS A 59 -2.73 -13.66 -13.74
C CYS A 59 -3.78 -12.61 -14.13
N THR A 60 -4.89 -12.63 -13.40
CA THR A 60 -5.94 -11.61 -13.43
C THR A 60 -5.58 -10.51 -12.47
N LEU A 61 -5.32 -9.30 -12.97
CA LEU A 61 -5.08 -8.13 -12.14
C LEU A 61 -6.39 -7.54 -11.66
N VAL A 62 -6.50 -7.32 -10.37
CA VAL A 62 -7.62 -6.63 -9.75
C VAL A 62 -7.11 -5.47 -8.91
N CYS A 63 -7.61 -4.27 -9.20
CA CYS A 63 -7.37 -3.07 -8.40
C CYS A 63 -8.69 -2.64 -7.77
N TRP A 64 -8.71 -2.45 -6.48
CA TRP A 64 -9.87 -2.01 -5.72
C TRP A 64 -9.64 -0.59 -5.23
N ASP A 65 -10.54 0.33 -5.57
CA ASP A 65 -10.61 1.64 -4.92
C ASP A 65 -11.32 1.44 -3.58
N GLN A 66 -10.59 1.51 -2.48
CA GLN A 66 -11.11 1.32 -1.14
C GLN A 66 -12.14 2.40 -0.77
N ARG A 67 -12.93 2.17 0.27
CA ARG A 67 -13.93 3.13 0.81
C ARG A 67 -13.34 4.55 0.92
N GLY A 68 -14.10 5.56 0.49
CA GLY A 68 -13.66 6.96 0.50
C GLY A 68 -12.51 7.30 -0.46
N CYS A 69 -12.15 6.40 -1.40
CA CYS A 69 -11.01 6.57 -2.29
C CYS A 69 -11.39 6.43 -3.76
N GLY A 70 -10.69 7.13 -4.63
CA GLY A 70 -10.84 7.01 -6.08
C GLY A 70 -12.29 7.15 -6.54
N LYS A 71 -12.79 6.16 -7.28
CA LYS A 71 -14.20 6.08 -7.71
C LYS A 71 -15.17 5.57 -6.64
N SER A 72 -14.67 5.07 -5.51
CA SER A 72 -15.46 4.72 -4.33
C SER A 72 -15.65 5.91 -3.40
N CYS A 73 -15.08 7.07 -3.70
CA CYS A 73 -15.25 8.29 -2.92
C CYS A 73 -16.53 9.02 -3.35
N THR A 74 -17.48 9.12 -2.44
CA THR A 74 -18.74 9.87 -2.60
C THR A 74 -18.87 10.86 -1.44
N PRO A 75 -19.72 11.91 -1.54
CA PRO A 75 -20.00 12.76 -0.38
C PRO A 75 -20.46 11.96 0.83
N ALA A 76 -21.35 10.98 0.65
CA ALA A 76 -21.86 10.12 1.71
C ALA A 76 -20.77 9.29 2.38
N SER A 77 -19.82 8.76 1.61
CA SER A 77 -18.70 7.99 2.17
C SER A 77 -17.73 8.82 3.03
N LEU A 78 -17.86 10.14 3.05
CA LEU A 78 -17.04 11.06 3.86
C LEU A 78 -17.79 11.57 5.10
N GLU A 79 -19.02 11.13 5.32
CA GLU A 79 -19.82 11.44 6.51
C GLU A 79 -19.62 10.38 7.61
N GLU A 80 -19.01 9.24 7.28
CA GLU A 80 -18.74 8.15 8.19
C GLU A 80 -17.31 8.21 8.70
N ASP A 81 -17.10 7.92 9.99
CA ASP A 81 -15.77 7.70 10.53
C ASP A 81 -15.24 6.34 10.08
N PHE A 82 -13.99 6.32 9.65
CA PHE A 82 -13.30 5.12 9.23
C PHE A 82 -12.46 4.55 10.37
N CYS A 83 -12.43 3.24 10.50
CA CYS A 83 -11.49 2.51 11.36
C CYS A 83 -10.88 1.34 10.60
N ILE A 84 -9.79 0.79 11.12
CA ILE A 84 -9.08 -0.33 10.47
C ILE A 84 -10.01 -1.54 10.29
N ASP A 85 -10.85 -1.86 11.29
CA ASP A 85 -11.77 -3.00 11.20
C ASP A 85 -12.82 -2.83 10.08
N THR A 86 -13.27 -1.61 9.80
CA THR A 86 -14.16 -1.33 8.64
C THR A 86 -13.49 -1.75 7.33
N PHE A 87 -12.21 -1.42 7.15
CA PHE A 87 -11.47 -1.78 5.93
C PHE A 87 -11.13 -3.27 5.85
N ILE A 88 -10.92 -3.93 6.99
CA ILE A 88 -10.74 -5.40 7.02
C ILE A 88 -12.03 -6.09 6.56
N GLU A 89 -13.18 -5.66 7.04
CA GLU A 89 -14.46 -6.20 6.63
C GLU A 89 -14.76 -5.91 5.15
N ASP A 90 -14.47 -4.69 4.67
CA ASP A 90 -14.56 -4.35 3.25
C ASP A 90 -13.67 -5.30 2.42
N ALA A 91 -12.41 -5.49 2.81
CA ALA A 91 -11.47 -6.35 2.11
C ALA A 91 -11.91 -7.82 2.10
N ARG A 92 -12.44 -8.33 3.21
CA ARG A 92 -13.02 -9.68 3.30
C ARG A 92 -14.13 -9.85 2.27
N GLN A 93 -15.09 -8.91 2.24
CA GLN A 93 -16.21 -8.97 1.30
C GLN A 93 -15.75 -8.80 -0.17
N VAL A 94 -14.74 -7.97 -0.44
CA VAL A 94 -14.12 -7.87 -1.79
C VAL A 94 -13.51 -9.21 -2.20
N VAL A 95 -12.77 -9.88 -1.32
CA VAL A 95 -12.19 -11.20 -1.60
C VAL A 95 -13.27 -12.23 -1.91
N GLU A 96 -14.32 -12.31 -1.10
CA GLU A 96 -15.46 -13.22 -1.34
C GLU A 96 -16.19 -12.89 -2.63
N TYR A 97 -16.42 -11.59 -2.89
CA TYR A 97 -17.03 -11.13 -4.14
C TYR A 97 -16.21 -11.59 -5.35
N LEU A 98 -14.88 -11.40 -5.33
CA LEU A 98 -13.99 -11.80 -6.40
C LEU A 98 -13.93 -13.32 -6.58
N CYS A 99 -13.91 -14.09 -5.48
CA CYS A 99 -13.95 -15.55 -5.53
C CYS A 99 -15.22 -16.03 -6.24
N ARG A 100 -16.40 -15.51 -5.86
CA ARG A 100 -17.68 -15.85 -6.52
C ARG A 100 -17.71 -15.35 -7.98
N ARG A 101 -17.30 -14.10 -8.22
CA ARG A 101 -17.38 -13.43 -9.53
C ARG A 101 -16.49 -14.08 -10.59
N LEU A 102 -15.32 -14.60 -10.18
CA LEU A 102 -14.30 -15.17 -11.07
C LEU A 102 -14.17 -16.70 -10.94
N GLY A 103 -15.03 -17.35 -10.15
CA GLY A 103 -15.04 -18.80 -9.97
C GLY A 103 -13.75 -19.34 -9.32
N LYS A 104 -13.21 -18.60 -8.31
CA LYS A 104 -11.98 -18.99 -7.60
C LYS A 104 -12.28 -19.36 -6.16
N GLN A 105 -11.55 -20.34 -5.63
CA GLN A 105 -11.62 -20.69 -4.20
C GLN A 105 -10.74 -19.78 -3.36
N LYS A 106 -9.56 -19.42 -3.88
CA LYS A 106 -8.57 -18.55 -3.24
C LYS A 106 -7.99 -17.57 -4.24
N ILE A 107 -7.59 -16.40 -3.74
CA ILE A 107 -6.92 -15.36 -4.53
C ILE A 107 -5.62 -14.93 -3.83
N TYR A 108 -4.71 -14.34 -4.59
CA TYR A 108 -3.49 -13.73 -4.09
C TYR A 108 -3.74 -12.27 -3.75
N ILE A 109 -3.10 -11.79 -2.68
CA ILE A 109 -3.24 -10.41 -2.20
C ILE A 109 -1.88 -9.73 -2.24
N VAL A 110 -1.81 -8.54 -2.83
CA VAL A 110 -0.67 -7.63 -2.73
C VAL A 110 -1.08 -6.42 -1.91
N GLY A 111 -0.42 -6.17 -0.80
CA GLY A 111 -0.63 -4.99 0.04
C GLY A 111 0.55 -4.03 -0.04
N HIS A 112 0.31 -2.76 -0.38
CA HIS A 112 1.32 -1.72 -0.43
C HIS A 112 1.11 -0.70 0.69
N SER A 113 2.15 -0.44 1.50
CA SER A 113 2.10 0.61 2.54
C SER A 113 0.90 0.39 3.49
N TRP A 114 -0.05 1.33 3.59
CA TRP A 114 -1.33 1.11 4.27
C TRP A 114 -2.01 -0.20 3.85
N GLY A 115 -2.01 -0.51 2.56
CA GLY A 115 -2.56 -1.78 2.07
C GLY A 115 -1.82 -3.00 2.61
N SER A 116 -0.58 -2.87 3.08
CA SER A 116 0.16 -3.96 3.73
C SER A 116 -0.36 -4.23 5.15
N ILE A 117 -0.81 -3.20 5.86
CA ILE A 117 -1.52 -3.37 7.14
C ILE A 117 -2.79 -4.19 6.90
N LEU A 118 -3.59 -3.74 5.93
CA LEU A 118 -4.85 -4.38 5.59
C LEU A 118 -4.64 -5.83 5.13
N GLY A 119 -3.63 -6.08 4.30
CA GLY A 119 -3.31 -7.43 3.80
C GLY A 119 -2.88 -8.40 4.89
N VAL A 120 -2.04 -7.96 5.84
CA VAL A 120 -1.60 -8.76 6.99
C VAL A 120 -2.78 -9.10 7.90
N LEU A 121 -3.58 -8.10 8.28
CA LEU A 121 -4.72 -8.30 9.19
C LEU A 121 -5.82 -9.15 8.53
N LEU A 122 -6.05 -8.98 7.24
CA LEU A 122 -6.97 -9.83 6.48
C LEU A 122 -6.46 -11.28 6.41
N ALA A 123 -5.18 -11.49 6.12
CA ALA A 123 -4.57 -12.82 6.07
C ALA A 123 -4.56 -13.52 7.44
N GLN A 124 -4.48 -12.77 8.53
CA GLN A 124 -4.57 -13.30 9.88
C GLN A 124 -6.01 -13.69 10.26
N LYS A 125 -6.98 -12.78 10.01
CA LYS A 125 -8.37 -12.96 10.47
C LYS A 125 -9.19 -13.86 9.52
N HIS A 126 -8.89 -13.84 8.21
CA HIS A 126 -9.69 -14.47 7.15
C HIS A 126 -8.82 -15.18 6.10
N PRO A 127 -8.00 -16.20 6.49
CA PRO A 127 -7.07 -16.87 5.59
C PRO A 127 -7.73 -17.82 4.57
N GLU A 128 -9.00 -18.16 4.75
CA GLU A 128 -9.70 -19.21 4.02
C GLU A 128 -9.72 -19.01 2.50
N HIS A 129 -9.80 -17.77 2.04
CA HIS A 129 -9.83 -17.41 0.62
C HIS A 129 -8.51 -16.79 0.10
N ILE A 130 -7.44 -16.86 0.90
CA ILE A 130 -6.14 -16.28 0.53
C ILE A 130 -5.18 -17.40 0.14
N ALA A 131 -4.64 -17.31 -1.09
CA ALA A 131 -3.65 -18.25 -1.60
C ALA A 131 -2.23 -17.92 -1.09
N ALA A 132 -1.87 -16.63 -1.09
CA ALA A 132 -0.66 -16.09 -0.48
C ALA A 132 -0.82 -14.58 -0.26
N TYR A 133 -0.07 -14.05 0.70
CA TYR A 133 0.07 -12.62 0.95
C TYR A 133 1.41 -12.12 0.42
N VAL A 134 1.38 -10.98 -0.30
CA VAL A 134 2.57 -10.26 -0.77
C VAL A 134 2.57 -8.87 -0.15
N GLY A 135 3.56 -8.58 0.67
CA GLY A 135 3.77 -7.24 1.23
C GLY A 135 4.77 -6.44 0.40
N MET A 136 4.54 -5.14 0.28
CA MET A 136 5.42 -4.19 -0.39
C MET A 136 5.43 -2.87 0.38
N GLY A 137 6.62 -2.38 0.72
CA GLY A 137 6.72 -1.26 1.65
C GLY A 137 5.97 -1.63 2.95
N GLN A 138 6.34 -2.78 3.54
CA GLN A 138 5.60 -3.42 4.62
C GLN A 138 5.68 -2.61 5.91
N PHE A 139 4.52 -2.16 6.37
CA PHE A 139 4.37 -1.59 7.71
C PHE A 139 4.31 -2.70 8.76
N CYS A 140 4.96 -2.49 9.93
CA CYS A 140 4.99 -3.50 11.00
C CYS A 140 4.77 -2.94 12.41
N GLU A 141 5.25 -1.72 12.69
CA GLU A 141 5.16 -1.13 14.02
C GLU A 141 5.17 0.39 13.90
N GLY A 142 4.19 1.07 14.50
CA GLY A 142 3.92 2.48 14.23
C GLY A 142 4.84 3.45 14.96
N VAL A 143 5.18 3.19 16.21
CA VAL A 143 5.99 4.11 17.03
C VAL A 143 7.41 4.17 16.50
N GLU A 144 8.04 3.02 16.29
CA GLU A 144 9.39 2.93 15.75
C GLU A 144 9.46 3.40 14.29
N ASN A 145 8.41 3.11 13.49
CA ASN A 145 8.31 3.58 12.12
C ASN A 145 8.47 5.11 12.03
N GLU A 146 7.71 5.84 12.83
CA GLU A 146 7.76 7.28 12.82
C GLU A 146 9.10 7.81 13.33
N LEU A 147 9.67 7.19 14.36
CA LEU A 147 10.97 7.58 14.94
C LEU A 147 12.10 7.39 13.92
N LEU A 148 12.24 6.19 13.34
CA LEU A 148 13.31 5.90 12.40
C LEU A 148 13.20 6.74 11.11
N SER A 149 11.98 6.97 10.64
CA SER A 149 11.74 7.84 9.49
C SER A 149 12.16 9.29 9.78
N TYR A 150 11.93 9.80 10.99
CA TYR A 150 12.39 11.12 11.41
C TYR A 150 13.91 11.18 11.54
N GLU A 151 14.53 10.20 12.18
CA GLU A 151 15.98 10.12 12.35
C GLU A 151 16.70 10.10 11.01
N PHE A 152 16.19 9.33 10.05
CA PHE A 152 16.71 9.31 8.69
C PHE A 152 16.72 10.70 8.04
N VAL A 153 15.59 11.43 8.06
CA VAL A 153 15.55 12.74 7.41
C VAL A 153 16.43 13.78 8.10
N LEU A 154 16.58 13.69 9.40
CA LEU A 154 17.49 14.58 10.14
C LEU A 154 18.95 14.28 9.81
N ALA A 155 19.34 13.00 9.83
CA ALA A 155 20.69 12.56 9.47
C ALA A 155 21.07 12.95 8.04
N GLU A 156 20.14 12.75 7.07
CA GLU A 156 20.38 13.16 5.68
C GLU A 156 20.49 14.68 5.52
N ALA A 157 19.67 15.45 6.23
CA ALA A 157 19.78 16.91 6.24
C ALA A 157 21.15 17.38 6.77
N GLU A 158 21.64 16.75 7.82
CA GLU A 158 22.97 17.04 8.42
C GLU A 158 24.10 16.62 7.46
N ARG A 159 24.02 15.41 6.91
CA ARG A 159 25.00 14.89 5.94
C ARG A 159 25.14 15.78 4.70
N LEU A 160 24.03 16.32 4.21
CA LEU A 160 23.97 17.19 3.02
C LEU A 160 24.28 18.66 3.35
N GLY A 161 24.44 19.03 4.61
CA GLY A 161 24.64 20.40 5.05
C GLY A 161 23.42 21.33 4.84
N ASP A 162 22.20 20.77 4.73
CA ASP A 162 20.96 21.53 4.56
C ASP A 162 20.55 22.18 5.90
N ARG A 163 21.21 23.29 6.24
CA ARG A 163 20.98 24.01 7.50
C ARG A 163 19.53 24.43 7.69
N ARG A 164 18.79 24.68 6.57
CA ARG A 164 17.36 25.05 6.64
C ARG A 164 16.51 23.85 7.05
N ALA A 165 16.77 22.69 6.47
CA ALA A 165 16.11 21.44 6.85
C ALA A 165 16.37 21.07 8.30
N VAL A 166 17.65 21.06 8.69
CA VAL A 166 18.07 20.76 10.09
C VAL A 166 17.33 21.65 11.09
N ARG A 167 17.29 22.97 10.84
CA ARG A 167 16.58 23.89 11.71
C ARG A 167 15.09 23.58 11.80
N LYS A 168 14.44 23.29 10.66
CA LYS A 168 13.00 22.96 10.63
C LYS A 168 12.70 21.62 11.32
N LEU A 169 13.49 20.58 11.04
CA LEU A 169 13.31 19.26 11.62
C LEU A 169 13.55 19.29 13.14
N ARG A 170 14.58 20.00 13.62
CA ARG A 170 14.78 20.20 15.07
C ARG A 170 13.66 21.00 15.72
N ALA A 171 13.05 21.97 15.01
CA ALA A 171 11.94 22.75 15.54
C ALA A 171 10.64 21.95 15.71
N ILE A 172 10.34 21.02 14.79
CA ILE A 172 9.21 20.11 14.97
C ILE A 172 9.48 19.07 16.04
N GLY A 173 10.74 18.64 16.20
CA GLY A 173 11.19 17.60 17.13
C GLY A 173 10.89 16.18 16.66
N ALA A 174 11.48 15.21 17.31
CA ALA A 174 11.16 13.79 17.09
C ALA A 174 9.71 13.51 17.54
N PRO A 175 9.03 12.53 16.89
CA PRO A 175 7.73 12.09 17.34
C PRO A 175 7.83 11.45 18.74
N VAL A 176 6.84 11.72 19.59
CA VAL A 176 6.71 11.12 20.91
C VAL A 176 5.63 10.06 20.84
N GLU A 177 5.94 8.82 21.21
CA GLU A 177 5.04 7.67 21.04
C GLU A 177 4.44 7.59 19.62
N GLY A 178 5.30 7.82 18.60
CA GLY A 178 4.92 7.81 17.19
C GLY A 178 4.14 9.04 16.72
N ARG A 179 3.87 10.03 17.57
CA ARG A 179 3.02 11.18 17.24
C ARG A 179 3.82 12.47 17.18
N TYR A 180 3.62 13.24 16.11
CA TYR A 180 4.09 14.62 15.99
C TYR A 180 3.14 15.56 16.74
N LYS A 181 3.66 16.73 17.16
CA LYS A 181 2.86 17.76 17.84
C LYS A 181 1.67 18.25 17.02
N SER A 182 1.76 18.16 15.69
CA SER A 182 0.69 18.53 14.77
C SER A 182 0.80 17.79 13.43
N LYS A 183 -0.32 17.69 12.69
CA LYS A 183 -0.34 17.18 11.30
C LYS A 183 0.56 18.01 10.37
N LYS A 184 0.75 19.30 10.67
CA LYS A 184 1.68 20.17 9.93
C LYS A 184 3.13 19.75 10.13
N ASP A 185 3.51 19.37 11.34
CA ASP A 185 4.86 18.91 11.66
C ASP A 185 5.16 17.57 10.97
N MET A 186 4.20 16.65 10.98
CA MET A 186 4.30 15.38 10.24
C MET A 186 4.49 15.65 8.73
N ARG A 187 3.73 16.58 8.13
CA ARG A 187 3.91 16.93 6.71
C ARG A 187 5.31 17.49 6.42
N VAL A 188 5.85 18.31 7.31
CA VAL A 188 7.23 18.81 7.16
C VAL A 188 8.23 17.65 7.11
N GLN A 189 8.10 16.66 7.97
CA GLN A 189 8.94 15.47 7.94
C GLN A 189 8.77 14.69 6.62
N ARG A 190 7.53 14.43 6.17
CA ARG A 190 7.22 13.71 4.93
C ARG A 190 7.74 14.42 3.67
N ASP A 191 7.73 15.77 3.65
CA ASP A 191 8.31 16.57 2.56
C ASP A 191 9.82 16.31 2.45
N TYR A 192 10.53 16.28 3.59
CA TYR A 192 11.97 15.99 3.60
C TYR A 192 12.25 14.50 3.33
N LEU A 193 11.44 13.56 3.83
CA LEU A 193 11.54 12.15 3.50
C LEU A 193 11.51 11.94 1.99
N THR A 194 10.53 12.54 1.33
CA THR A 194 10.39 12.50 -0.13
C THR A 194 11.59 13.16 -0.82
N ARG A 195 12.05 14.31 -0.30
CA ARG A 195 13.18 15.07 -0.85
C ARG A 195 14.49 14.30 -0.80
N TYR A 196 14.71 13.53 0.25
CA TYR A 196 15.94 12.77 0.47
C TYR A 196 15.88 11.33 -0.01
N GLY A 197 14.83 10.96 -0.75
CA GLY A 197 14.75 9.68 -1.44
C GLY A 197 14.23 8.53 -0.60
N GLY A 198 13.81 8.75 0.67
CA GLY A 198 13.31 7.69 1.55
C GLY A 198 11.93 7.17 1.18
N GLY A 199 11.16 7.90 0.38
CA GLY A 199 9.87 7.44 -0.14
C GLY A 199 9.91 7.02 -1.62
N CYS A 200 10.88 7.55 -2.40
CA CYS A 200 11.09 7.21 -3.80
C CYS A 200 12.54 7.50 -4.16
N TRP A 201 13.29 6.48 -4.59
CA TRP A 201 14.74 6.57 -4.72
C TRP A 201 15.21 7.36 -5.95
N LYS A 202 14.98 6.84 -7.16
CA LYS A 202 15.56 7.43 -8.39
C LYS A 202 14.55 8.08 -9.36
N LYS A 203 13.27 7.76 -9.26
CA LYS A 203 12.25 8.12 -10.28
C LYS A 203 11.19 9.08 -9.78
N ARG A 204 11.50 9.86 -8.73
CA ARG A 204 10.57 10.76 -8.01
C ARG A 204 9.68 11.61 -8.92
N GLU A 205 10.27 12.31 -9.89
CA GLU A 205 9.50 13.25 -10.73
C GLU A 205 8.52 12.54 -11.67
N GLY A 206 8.88 11.37 -12.18
CA GLY A 206 8.05 10.59 -13.09
C GLY A 206 6.82 10.00 -12.38
N ILE A 207 7.01 9.44 -11.20
CA ILE A 207 5.93 8.82 -10.42
C ILE A 207 4.94 9.88 -9.94
N VAL A 208 5.43 10.95 -9.31
CA VAL A 208 4.57 12.06 -8.82
C VAL A 208 3.81 12.71 -9.97
N LYS A 209 4.45 12.98 -11.11
CA LYS A 209 3.77 13.52 -12.30
C LYS A 209 2.75 12.56 -12.88
N SER A 210 3.01 11.26 -12.86
CA SER A 210 2.08 10.25 -13.38
C SER A 210 0.84 10.07 -12.52
N ILE A 211 0.95 10.28 -11.20
CA ILE A 211 -0.19 10.21 -10.27
C ILE A 211 -1.01 11.48 -10.29
N LEU A 212 -0.36 12.64 -10.21
CA LEU A 212 -1.03 13.93 -9.96
C LEU A 212 -1.53 14.64 -11.23
N LEU A 213 -0.75 14.63 -12.32
CA LEU A 213 -1.08 15.42 -13.51
C LEU A 213 -2.39 15.04 -14.21
N PRO A 214 -2.78 13.75 -14.35
CA PRO A 214 -4.05 13.41 -14.97
C PRO A 214 -5.27 13.83 -14.16
N LEU A 215 -5.11 14.03 -12.86
CA LEU A 215 -6.20 14.17 -11.88
C LEU A 215 -6.50 15.63 -11.52
N VAL A 216 -5.50 16.51 -11.56
CA VAL A 216 -5.58 17.89 -11.02
C VAL A 216 -6.67 18.76 -11.66
N LYS A 217 -7.17 18.42 -12.85
CA LYS A 217 -8.14 19.22 -13.58
C LYS A 217 -9.58 18.70 -13.54
N THR A 218 -9.84 17.60 -12.83
CA THR A 218 -11.19 17.01 -12.79
C THR A 218 -11.94 17.40 -11.51
N PRO A 219 -13.29 17.54 -11.54
CA PRO A 219 -14.10 17.74 -10.34
C PRO A 219 -13.88 16.62 -9.30
N GLU A 220 -13.68 15.40 -9.75
CA GLU A 220 -13.40 14.21 -8.95
C GLU A 220 -12.10 14.36 -8.15
N TYR A 221 -11.13 15.13 -8.64
CA TYR A 221 -9.88 15.38 -7.91
C TYR A 221 -10.10 16.03 -6.55
N ARG A 222 -11.00 17.00 -6.47
CA ARG A 222 -11.29 17.66 -5.18
C ARG A 222 -11.90 16.69 -4.16
N LEU A 223 -12.79 15.82 -4.63
CA LEU A 223 -13.43 14.80 -3.79
C LEU A 223 -12.38 13.77 -3.34
N MET A 224 -11.52 13.33 -4.26
CA MET A 224 -10.43 12.41 -3.96
C MET A 224 -9.45 12.98 -2.93
N VAL A 225 -9.08 14.26 -3.03
CA VAL A 225 -8.22 14.91 -2.02
C VAL A 225 -8.91 14.96 -0.65
N LYS A 226 -10.22 15.24 -0.61
CA LYS A 226 -11.00 15.18 0.62
C LYS A 226 -11.00 13.76 1.21
N GLY A 227 -11.17 12.74 0.36
CA GLY A 227 -11.13 11.34 0.79
C GLY A 227 -9.80 10.94 1.42
N VAL A 228 -8.67 11.34 0.80
CA VAL A 228 -7.33 11.11 1.37
C VAL A 228 -7.19 11.77 2.75
N LEU A 229 -7.59 13.04 2.86
CA LEU A 229 -7.48 13.77 4.12
C LEU A 229 -8.37 13.17 5.20
N HIS A 230 -9.59 12.80 4.85
CA HIS A 230 -10.54 12.17 5.76
C HIS A 230 -10.02 10.81 6.25
N SER A 231 -9.61 9.93 5.33
CA SER A 231 -9.05 8.61 5.69
C SER A 231 -7.83 8.72 6.61
N GLN A 232 -6.92 9.66 6.30
CA GLN A 232 -5.76 9.92 7.17
C GLN A 232 -6.16 10.47 8.53
N GLU A 233 -7.21 11.30 8.57
CA GLU A 233 -7.70 11.86 9.84
C GLU A 233 -8.29 10.83 10.76
N CYS A 234 -9.09 9.92 10.22
CA CYS A 234 -9.75 8.89 11.00
C CYS A 234 -8.79 7.81 11.52
N MET A 235 -7.75 7.45 10.74
CA MET A 235 -7.00 6.21 11.00
C MET A 235 -5.56 6.41 11.50
N VAL A 236 -5.04 7.65 11.52
CA VAL A 236 -3.62 7.87 11.88
C VAL A 236 -3.29 7.37 13.29
N ASP A 237 -4.18 7.55 14.23
CA ASP A 237 -3.96 7.14 15.63
C ASP A 237 -3.97 5.63 15.78
N GLU A 238 -4.93 4.94 15.13
CA GLU A 238 -4.96 3.47 15.11
C GLU A 238 -3.70 2.88 14.45
N ILE A 239 -3.24 3.48 13.33
CA ILE A 239 -2.03 3.01 12.63
C ILE A 239 -0.79 3.14 13.51
N VAL A 240 -0.65 4.24 14.24
CA VAL A 240 0.50 4.45 15.14
C VAL A 240 0.52 3.45 16.28
N GLU A 241 -0.64 2.97 16.73
CA GLU A 241 -0.75 2.00 17.82
C GLU A 241 -0.51 0.54 17.40
N LEU A 242 -0.40 0.28 16.07
CA LEU A 242 -0.15 -1.07 15.59
C LEU A 242 1.26 -1.54 15.91
N ASP A 243 1.34 -2.79 16.40
CA ASP A 243 2.59 -3.53 16.62
C ASP A 243 2.39 -4.99 16.19
N PHE A 244 2.86 -5.34 14.99
CA PHE A 244 2.74 -6.69 14.44
C PHE A 244 3.69 -7.69 15.09
N PHE A 245 4.74 -7.25 15.78
CA PHE A 245 5.57 -8.18 16.57
C PHE A 245 4.76 -8.82 17.69
N ARG A 246 3.76 -8.11 18.21
CA ARG A 246 2.87 -8.59 19.29
C ARG A 246 1.58 -9.17 18.74
N SER A 247 0.94 -8.48 17.78
CA SER A 247 -0.41 -8.82 17.34
C SER A 247 -0.45 -9.85 16.20
N VAL A 248 0.63 -10.00 15.42
CA VAL A 248 0.72 -10.92 14.27
C VAL A 248 2.02 -11.73 14.31
N PRO A 249 2.20 -12.63 15.31
CA PRO A 249 3.38 -13.50 15.39
C PRO A 249 3.35 -14.64 14.37
N GLU A 250 2.19 -14.94 13.78
CA GLU A 250 1.98 -16.05 12.86
C GLU A 250 0.92 -15.70 11.79
N LEU A 251 1.16 -16.16 10.56
CA LEU A 251 0.19 -16.24 9.47
C LEU A 251 0.11 -17.67 8.95
N THR A 252 -1.08 -18.13 8.60
CA THR A 252 -1.32 -19.49 8.10
C THR A 252 -1.26 -19.62 6.58
N VAL A 253 -0.95 -18.53 5.89
CA VAL A 253 -0.78 -18.44 4.44
C VAL A 253 0.69 -18.16 4.08
N PRO A 254 1.16 -18.56 2.87
CA PRO A 254 2.47 -18.17 2.38
C PRO A 254 2.65 -16.65 2.35
N VAL A 255 3.86 -16.17 2.68
CA VAL A 255 4.20 -14.74 2.76
C VAL A 255 5.40 -14.42 1.88
N VAL A 256 5.24 -13.44 0.99
CA VAL A 256 6.32 -12.86 0.19
C VAL A 256 6.44 -11.38 0.56
N LEU A 257 7.63 -10.92 0.96
CA LEU A 257 7.88 -9.48 1.12
C LEU A 257 8.80 -8.98 0.00
N THR A 258 8.41 -7.85 -0.59
CA THR A 258 9.10 -7.18 -1.70
C THR A 258 9.48 -5.79 -1.24
N GLU A 259 10.74 -5.62 -0.79
CA GLU A 259 11.15 -4.41 -0.08
C GLU A 259 12.22 -3.63 -0.84
N GLY A 260 12.04 -2.31 -0.91
CA GLY A 260 13.07 -1.42 -1.43
C GLY A 260 14.17 -1.19 -0.41
N ARG A 261 15.44 -1.25 -0.87
CA ARG A 261 16.62 -1.06 0.00
C ARG A 261 16.64 0.30 0.68
N HIS A 262 16.04 1.30 0.04
CA HIS A 262 16.05 2.69 0.48
C HIS A 262 14.73 3.14 1.11
N ASP A 263 13.81 2.18 1.43
CA ASP A 263 12.55 2.54 2.07
C ASP A 263 12.77 3.03 3.50
N GLN A 264 12.38 4.28 3.72
CA GLN A 264 12.38 4.96 5.02
C GLN A 264 10.98 5.55 5.32
N ASN A 265 9.99 5.29 4.46
CA ASN A 265 8.61 5.62 4.73
C ASN A 265 7.97 4.57 5.65
N THR A 266 8.22 3.31 5.33
CA THR A 266 8.05 2.15 6.21
C THR A 266 9.43 1.47 6.31
N PRO A 267 10.29 1.87 7.25
CA PRO A 267 11.69 1.47 7.25
C PRO A 267 11.88 -0.03 7.10
N ALA A 268 12.49 -0.45 5.99
CA ALA A 268 12.66 -1.86 5.63
C ALA A 268 13.36 -2.69 6.72
N SER A 269 14.13 -2.04 7.59
CA SER A 269 14.77 -2.67 8.75
C SER A 269 13.76 -3.21 9.78
N ILE A 270 12.62 -2.54 9.95
CA ILE A 270 11.53 -3.02 10.84
C ILE A 270 10.86 -4.22 10.19
N ALA A 271 10.52 -4.09 8.90
CA ALA A 271 9.90 -5.17 8.14
C ALA A 271 10.79 -6.44 8.11
N GLU A 272 12.11 -6.29 7.93
CA GLU A 272 13.05 -7.40 7.96
C GLU A 272 13.09 -8.11 9.31
N ARG A 273 13.07 -7.37 10.42
CA ARG A 273 13.03 -7.95 11.76
C ARG A 273 11.72 -8.69 12.02
N TRP A 274 10.58 -8.06 11.65
CA TRP A 274 9.28 -8.72 11.79
C TRP A 274 9.20 -9.98 10.92
N PHE A 275 9.64 -9.93 9.66
CA PHE A 275 9.66 -11.09 8.77
C PHE A 275 10.51 -12.24 9.32
N LYS A 276 11.66 -11.96 9.95
CA LYS A 276 12.49 -12.99 10.61
C LYS A 276 11.75 -13.67 11.75
N ALA A 277 11.01 -12.91 12.55
CA ALA A 277 10.25 -13.40 13.71
C ALA A 277 8.93 -14.07 13.32
N LEU A 278 8.28 -13.65 12.24
CA LEU A 278 7.00 -14.15 11.77
C LEU A 278 7.06 -15.66 11.49
N LYS A 279 6.07 -16.43 11.96
CA LYS A 279 5.84 -17.81 11.54
C LYS A 279 4.87 -17.83 10.37
N ALA A 280 5.21 -18.55 9.30
CA ALA A 280 4.32 -18.81 8.17
C ALA A 280 4.72 -20.11 7.47
N PRO A 281 3.82 -20.79 6.71
CA PRO A 281 4.10 -22.04 6.01
C PRO A 281 5.27 -21.91 5.04
N GLU A 282 5.30 -20.83 4.29
CA GLU A 282 6.39 -20.46 3.38
C GLU A 282 6.67 -18.97 3.51
N LYS A 283 7.94 -18.59 3.50
CA LYS A 283 8.37 -17.21 3.59
C LYS A 283 9.43 -16.90 2.54
N ARG A 284 9.24 -15.81 1.78
CA ARG A 284 10.20 -15.33 0.81
C ARG A 284 10.41 -13.83 0.94
N TRP A 285 11.68 -13.42 1.04
CA TRP A 285 12.09 -12.02 1.06
C TRP A 285 12.79 -11.67 -0.24
N ILE A 286 12.42 -10.54 -0.87
CA ILE A 286 12.99 -10.07 -2.13
C ILE A 286 13.39 -8.60 -1.97
N TRP A 287 14.70 -8.34 -2.04
CA TRP A 287 15.23 -6.99 -2.05
C TRP A 287 15.18 -6.35 -3.43
N PHE A 288 14.79 -5.08 -3.49
CA PHE A 288 14.87 -4.21 -4.65
C PHE A 288 15.91 -3.12 -4.37
N GLU A 289 17.10 -3.27 -4.95
CA GLU A 289 18.28 -2.49 -4.59
C GLU A 289 18.22 -1.04 -5.08
N ASP A 290 17.45 -0.76 -6.13
CA ASP A 290 17.28 0.56 -6.73
C ASP A 290 15.90 1.18 -6.41
N SER A 291 15.24 0.70 -5.35
CA SER A 291 13.91 1.16 -4.93
C SER A 291 13.88 1.61 -3.48
N ALA A 292 12.95 2.53 -3.20
CA ALA A 292 12.51 2.86 -1.86
C ALA A 292 11.11 2.22 -1.60
N HIS A 293 10.10 3.05 -1.33
CA HIS A 293 8.79 2.60 -0.83
C HIS A 293 7.93 1.85 -1.86
N SER A 294 8.22 1.97 -3.15
CA SER A 294 7.33 1.43 -4.20
C SER A 294 8.08 0.66 -5.29
N PRO A 295 8.68 -0.51 -4.99
CA PRO A 295 9.40 -1.32 -5.98
C PRO A 295 8.61 -1.60 -7.26
N ILE A 296 7.30 -1.82 -7.15
CA ILE A 296 6.39 -2.02 -8.30
C ILE A 296 6.44 -0.85 -9.32
N HIS A 297 6.74 0.36 -8.87
CA HIS A 297 6.81 1.56 -9.72
C HIS A 297 8.24 1.96 -10.04
N GLU A 298 9.18 1.63 -9.18
CA GLU A 298 10.59 1.99 -9.32
C GLU A 298 11.38 0.97 -10.15
N GLU A 299 11.10 -0.33 -9.99
CA GLU A 299 11.68 -1.44 -10.74
C GLU A 299 10.59 -2.38 -11.31
N PRO A 300 9.63 -1.90 -12.13
CA PRO A 300 8.40 -2.63 -12.48
C PRO A 300 8.64 -3.96 -13.19
N GLU A 301 9.58 -4.01 -14.14
CA GLU A 301 9.89 -5.23 -14.90
C GLU A 301 10.50 -6.31 -13.98
N ARG A 302 11.41 -5.90 -13.09
CA ARG A 302 12.01 -6.78 -12.12
C ARG A 302 10.98 -7.25 -11.11
N TRP A 303 10.13 -6.34 -10.60
CA TRP A 303 9.08 -6.68 -9.65
C TRP A 303 8.11 -7.72 -10.23
N CYS A 304 7.64 -7.55 -11.45
CA CYS A 304 6.78 -8.52 -12.13
C CYS A 304 7.45 -9.88 -12.30
N ARG A 305 8.72 -9.92 -12.71
CA ARG A 305 9.47 -11.17 -12.89
C ARG A 305 9.66 -11.91 -11.57
N GLU A 306 10.09 -11.20 -10.53
CA GLU A 306 10.34 -11.79 -9.20
C GLU A 306 9.03 -12.28 -8.56
N LEU A 307 7.94 -11.52 -8.70
CA LEU A 307 6.63 -11.91 -8.18
C LEU A 307 6.10 -13.16 -8.89
N ARG A 308 6.19 -13.20 -10.22
CA ARG A 308 5.81 -14.37 -11.00
C ARG A 308 6.57 -15.62 -10.55
N ALA A 309 7.87 -15.51 -10.35
CA ALA A 309 8.71 -16.62 -9.86
C ALA A 309 8.38 -16.99 -8.40
N ALA A 310 8.02 -16.02 -7.56
CA ALA A 310 7.70 -16.26 -6.16
C ALA A 310 6.36 -16.98 -5.97
N LEU A 311 5.38 -16.70 -6.83
CA LEU A 311 4.02 -17.25 -6.76
C LEU A 311 3.78 -18.42 -7.72
N ASN A 312 4.80 -18.84 -8.49
CA ASN A 312 4.74 -19.93 -9.47
C ASN A 312 3.63 -19.73 -10.53
N PHE A 313 3.51 -18.51 -11.07
CA PHE A 313 2.54 -18.15 -12.12
C PHE A 313 3.00 -18.56 -13.52
#